data_f657011342231a921393ad73a19344f1
#
_entry.id   f657011342231a921393ad73a19344f1
#
_cell.length_a   1.000
_cell.length_b   1.000
_cell.length_c   1.000
_cell.angle_alpha   90.00
_cell.angle_beta   90.00
_cell.angle_gamma   90.00
#
_symmetry.space_group_name_H-M   'P 1'
#
loop_
_entity.id
_entity.type
_entity.pdbx_description
1 polymer ?
#
loop_
_entity_poly.entity_id
_entity_poly.type
_entity_poly.pdbx_seq_one_letter_code
_entity_poly.pdbx_strand_id
1 'polypeptide(L)' 'MAESKLRELSTDFAVKIIKLCETTKGHYSLVNQLERSATSIGANIHEANYAHGKPDFIAKLQIALKECYETEYWLE' A
#
# COMPACT_ATOMS: atom_id res chain seq x y z
N MET A 1 4.89 19.25 2.23
CA MET A 1 3.60 18.97 1.57
C MET A 1 3.02 17.67 2.07
N ALA A 2 1.72 17.66 2.33
CA ALA A 2 1.04 16.47 2.85
C ALA A 2 1.20 15.26 1.93
N GLU A 3 1.18 15.49 0.62
CA GLU A 3 1.33 14.43 -0.37
C GLU A 3 2.69 13.75 -0.32
N SER A 4 3.76 14.55 -0.13
CA SER A 4 5.11 14.01 0.00
C SER A 4 5.24 13.17 1.27
N LYS A 5 4.63 13.63 2.36
CA LYS A 5 4.65 12.92 3.63
C LYS A 5 3.90 11.58 3.52
N LEU A 6 2.75 11.59 2.87
CA LEU A 6 1.96 10.38 2.69
C LEU A 6 2.72 9.36 1.83
N ARG A 7 3.37 9.83 0.78
CA ARG A 7 4.20 8.99 -0.08
C ARG A 7 5.35 8.34 0.70
N GLU A 8 6.03 9.14 1.49
CA GLU A 8 7.13 8.69 2.34
C GLU A 8 6.67 7.61 3.31
N LEU A 9 5.58 7.87 4.03
CA LEU A 9 5.04 6.93 5.00
C LEU A 9 4.61 5.61 4.37
N SER A 10 3.96 5.67 3.20
CA SER A 10 3.52 4.46 2.52
C SER A 10 4.69 3.64 1.98
N THR A 11 5.75 4.31 1.53
CA THR A 11 6.96 3.64 1.08
C THR A 11 7.67 2.96 2.26
N ASP A 12 7.81 3.67 3.37
CA ASP A 12 8.44 3.11 4.58
C ASP A 12 7.65 1.90 5.09
N PHE A 13 6.33 1.99 5.07
CA PHE A 13 5.47 0.90 5.48
C PHE A 13 5.66 -0.32 4.58
N ALA A 14 5.68 -0.11 3.26
CA ALA A 14 5.88 -1.20 2.30
C ALA A 14 7.22 -1.89 2.52
N VAL A 15 8.28 -1.13 2.76
CA VAL A 15 9.61 -1.70 3.03
C VAL A 15 9.59 -2.56 4.29
N LYS A 16 8.93 -2.10 5.34
CA LYS A 16 8.82 -2.86 6.59
C LYS A 16 8.05 -4.16 6.39
N ILE A 17 6.99 -4.13 5.59
CA ILE A 17 6.21 -5.33 5.30
C ILE A 17 7.03 -6.31 4.48
N ILE A 18 7.77 -5.84 3.49
CA ILE A 18 8.64 -6.70 2.68
C ILE A 18 9.67 -7.40 3.56
N LYS A 19 10.29 -6.66 4.49
CA LYS A 19 11.25 -7.24 5.42
C LYS A 19 10.62 -8.28 6.32
N LEU A 20 9.42 -8.02 6.80
CA LEU A 20 8.68 -8.99 7.61
C LEU A 20 8.41 -10.27 6.80
N CYS A 21 7.99 -10.13 5.55
CA CYS A 21 7.71 -11.25 4.68
C CYS A 21 8.95 -12.09 4.40
N GLU A 22 10.12 -11.46 4.27
CA GLU A 22 11.39 -12.16 4.05
C GLU A 22 11.74 -13.08 5.22
N THR A 23 11.34 -12.71 6.43
CA THR A 23 11.65 -13.50 7.64
C THR A 23 10.57 -14.53 7.96
N THR A 24 9.46 -14.48 7.28
CA THR A 24 8.34 -15.40 7.53
C THR A 24 8.45 -16.61 6.61
N LYS A 25 8.38 -17.79 7.21
CA LYS A 25 8.46 -19.06 6.46
C LYS A 25 7.12 -19.77 6.48
N GLY A 26 6.79 -20.40 5.37
CA GLY A 26 5.49 -21.06 5.19
C GLY A 26 4.42 -20.05 4.82
N HIS A 27 3.20 -20.51 4.60
CA HIS A 27 2.06 -19.65 4.27
C HIS A 27 2.34 -18.70 3.10
N TYR A 28 3.01 -19.17 2.06
CA TYR A 28 3.46 -18.35 0.95
C TYR A 28 2.33 -17.57 0.29
N SER A 29 1.15 -18.17 0.16
CA SER A 29 0.00 -17.48 -0.43
C SER A 29 -0.42 -16.26 0.37
N LEU A 30 -0.46 -16.40 1.70
CA LEU A 30 -0.84 -15.33 2.60
C LEU A 30 0.22 -14.22 2.59
N VAL A 31 1.49 -14.61 2.60
CA VAL A 31 2.62 -13.66 2.54
C VAL A 31 2.55 -12.86 1.24
N ASN A 32 2.27 -13.53 0.11
CA ASN A 32 2.15 -12.86 -1.18
C ASN A 32 1.00 -11.84 -1.18
N GLN A 33 -0.14 -12.18 -0.56
CA GLN A 33 -1.27 -11.26 -0.47
C GLN A 33 -0.93 -10.05 0.39
N LEU A 34 -0.23 -10.25 1.50
CA LEU A 34 0.19 -9.17 2.37
C LEU A 34 1.15 -8.21 1.63
N GLU A 35 2.15 -8.76 0.96
CA GLU A 35 3.10 -7.98 0.18
C GLU A 35 2.39 -7.19 -0.92
N ARG A 36 1.50 -7.84 -1.66
CA ARG A 36 0.76 -7.21 -2.75
C ARG A 36 -0.08 -6.05 -2.24
N SER A 37 -0.88 -6.27 -1.19
CA SER A 37 -1.76 -5.20 -0.69
C SER A 37 -0.96 -4.05 -0.09
N ALA A 38 0.09 -4.34 0.65
CA ALA A 38 0.91 -3.31 1.28
C ALA A 38 1.62 -2.43 0.24
N THR A 39 2.19 -3.04 -0.80
CA THR A 39 2.86 -2.27 -1.85
C THR A 39 1.86 -1.53 -2.75
N SER A 40 0.66 -2.07 -2.89
CA SER A 40 -0.40 -1.43 -3.67
C SER A 40 -0.85 -0.09 -3.06
N ILE A 41 -0.79 0.04 -1.74
CA ILE A 41 -1.10 1.31 -1.06
C ILE A 41 -0.20 2.42 -1.61
N GLY A 42 1.11 2.18 -1.59
CA GLY A 42 2.07 3.17 -2.06
C GLY A 42 1.95 3.44 -3.56
N ALA A 43 1.71 2.39 -4.35
CA ALA A 43 1.54 2.53 -5.79
C ALA A 43 0.35 3.44 -6.12
N ASN A 44 -0.78 3.25 -5.45
CA ASN A 44 -1.96 4.07 -5.71
C ASN A 44 -1.79 5.51 -5.22
N ILE A 45 -1.10 5.71 -4.11
CA ILE A 45 -0.78 7.06 -3.64
C ILE A 45 0.13 7.77 -4.64
N HIS A 46 1.12 7.06 -5.17
CA HIS A 46 2.03 7.60 -6.18
C HIS A 46 1.25 7.99 -7.45
N GLU A 47 0.36 7.11 -7.92
CA GLU A 47 -0.44 7.38 -9.11
C GLU A 47 -1.39 8.55 -8.89
N ALA A 48 -1.88 8.76 -7.67
CA ALA A 48 -2.76 9.89 -7.36
C ALA A 48 -2.07 11.22 -7.62
N ASN A 49 -0.76 11.30 -7.42
CA ASN A 49 0.01 12.53 -7.68
C ASN A 49 0.04 12.91 -9.16
N TYR A 50 -0.23 11.96 -10.06
CA TYR A 50 -0.24 12.17 -11.49
C TYR A 50 -1.64 12.09 -12.09
N ALA A 51 -2.67 12.19 -11.23
CA ALA A 51 -4.06 12.10 -11.67
C ALA A 51 -4.44 13.29 -12.57
N HIS A 52 -5.31 13.02 -13.53
CA HIS A 52 -5.74 14.02 -14.52
C HIS A 52 -6.77 15.02 -13.98
N GLY A 53 -7.24 14.84 -12.77
CA GLY A 53 -8.21 15.74 -12.18
C GLY A 53 -8.64 15.22 -10.82
N LYS A 54 -9.48 15.99 -10.15
CA LYS A 54 -9.91 15.69 -8.79
C LYS A 54 -10.64 14.34 -8.65
N PRO A 55 -11.58 13.99 -9.56
CA PRO A 55 -12.23 12.68 -9.44
C PRO A 55 -11.26 11.50 -9.55
N ASP A 56 -10.28 11.59 -10.43
CA ASP A 56 -9.27 10.54 -10.60
C ASP A 56 -8.36 10.46 -9.36
N PHE A 57 -7.97 11.61 -8.83
CA PHE A 57 -7.18 11.69 -7.60
C PHE A 57 -7.92 11.00 -6.45
N ILE A 58 -9.20 11.31 -6.27
CA ILE A 58 -10.03 10.72 -5.22
C ILE A 58 -10.16 9.20 -5.44
N ALA A 59 -10.38 8.78 -6.68
CA ALA A 59 -10.51 7.35 -7.00
C ALA A 59 -9.25 6.58 -6.61
N LYS A 60 -8.06 7.14 -6.90
CA LYS A 60 -6.80 6.49 -6.54
C LYS A 60 -6.61 6.39 -5.03
N LEU A 61 -7.00 7.44 -4.30
CA LEU A 61 -6.93 7.43 -2.85
C LEU A 61 -7.91 6.45 -2.23
N GLN A 62 -9.08 6.28 -2.85
CA GLN A 62 -10.06 5.29 -2.38
C GLN A 62 -9.54 3.88 -2.55
N ILE A 63 -8.85 3.61 -3.67
CA ILE A 63 -8.21 2.30 -3.89
C ILE A 63 -7.13 2.07 -2.84
N ALA A 64 -6.31 3.09 -2.56
CA ALA A 64 -5.27 2.97 -1.54
C ALA A 64 -5.89 2.66 -0.17
N LEU A 65 -6.99 3.30 0.18
CA LEU A 65 -7.68 3.04 1.45
C LEU A 65 -8.22 1.61 1.51
N LYS A 66 -8.82 1.13 0.43
CA LYS A 66 -9.29 -0.25 0.33
C LYS A 66 -8.13 -1.22 0.57
N GLU A 67 -6.96 -0.95 -0.02
CA GLU A 67 -5.78 -1.79 0.15
C GLU A 67 -5.26 -1.74 1.58
N CYS A 68 -5.43 -0.61 2.28
CA CYS A 68 -5.09 -0.52 3.70
C CYS A 68 -5.95 -1.48 4.53
N TYR A 69 -7.24 -1.55 4.26
CA TYR A 69 -8.13 -2.48 4.96
C TYR A 69 -7.76 -3.92 4.68
N GLU A 70 -7.40 -4.23 3.44
CA GLU A 70 -6.97 -5.57 3.09
C GLU A 70 -5.67 -5.94 3.81
N THR A 71 -4.72 -5.01 3.85
CA THR A 71 -3.44 -5.21 4.54
C THR A 71 -3.67 -5.49 6.03
N GLU A 72 -4.57 -4.72 6.65
CA GLU A 72 -4.94 -4.92 8.05
C GLU A 72 -5.48 -6.34 8.27
N TYR A 73 -6.33 -6.81 7.37
CA TYR A 73 -6.89 -8.15 7.43
C TYR A 73 -5.78 -9.22 7.41
N TRP A 74 -4.83 -9.08 6.49
CA TRP A 74 -3.76 -10.07 6.39
C TRP A 74 -2.81 -10.08 7.58
N LEU A 75 -2.72 -8.95 8.30
CA LEU A 75 -1.87 -8.84 9.49
C LEU A 75 -2.53 -9.45 10.75
N GLU A 76 -3.82 -9.64 10.73
CA GLU A 76 -4.52 -10.29 11.84
C GLU A 76 -4.33 -11.80 11.78
#